data_4e9ce27f1f00f53eef8cfea793fbfd04
#
_entry.id   4e9ce27f1f00f53eef8cfea793fbfd04
#
_cell.length_a   1.000
_cell.length_b   1.000
_cell.length_c   1.000
_cell.angle_alpha   90.00
_cell.angle_beta   90.00
_cell.angle_gamma   90.00
#
_symmetry.space_group_name_H-M   'P 1'
#
loop_
_entity.id
_entity.type
_entity.pdbx_description
1 polymer ?
#
loop_
_entity_poly.entity_id
_entity_poly.type
_entity_poly.pdbx_seq_one_letter_code
_entity_poly.pdbx_strand_id
1 'polypeptide(L)'
;NSIANIQSFMNSGKNIFMAQGAVLTDMQVQQANPINSNIFSLLKSYGLIINKNLVLDKSCGRVQVQQQMGFIRMNVPMEYPFLPIIKDFNDQELVVSGLEQIHVFFPSEIVLDTLLSDEVIGVTDLFSSSNKSGIMAGRFMLSPDPKNNPFLQNLNQDSKIVGAASRLATGGELILVSDSKFLADDAGMSIPENMVFLMNAIDYLAGEKELIALRSREITNRPLDEIEDGTRTRWKWANVLLPSLIIVGLGFYRSKNEKTKADILKQIYE
;
A
#
# COMPACT_ATOMS: atom_id res chain seq x y z
N ASN A 1 7.23 31.45 -12.74
CA ASN A 1 5.86 32.00 -12.82
C ASN A 1 4.80 31.00 -12.31
N SER A 2 4.86 29.69 -12.63
CA SER A 2 3.84 28.71 -12.21
C SER A 2 3.77 28.54 -10.68
N ILE A 3 4.89 28.48 -9.97
CA ILE A 3 4.92 28.33 -8.50
C ILE A 3 4.34 29.56 -7.80
N ALA A 4 4.68 30.77 -8.27
CA ALA A 4 4.10 32.00 -7.74
C ALA A 4 2.57 32.05 -7.91
N ASN A 5 2.05 31.50 -9.02
CA ASN A 5 0.61 31.39 -9.24
C ASN A 5 -0.05 30.41 -8.27
N ILE A 6 0.59 29.24 -8.01
CA ILE A 6 0.11 28.27 -7.02
C ILE A 6 0.09 28.91 -5.63
N GLN A 7 1.17 29.59 -5.24
CA GLN A 7 1.25 30.29 -3.96
C GLN A 7 0.18 31.37 -3.82
N SER A 8 -0.02 32.20 -4.83
CA SER A 8 -1.06 33.22 -4.84
C SER A 8 -2.46 32.61 -4.74
N PHE A 9 -2.70 31.48 -5.40
CA PHE A 9 -3.95 30.75 -5.33
C PHE A 9 -4.23 30.23 -3.92
N MET A 10 -3.26 29.58 -3.29
CA MET A 10 -3.35 29.08 -1.91
C MET A 10 -3.55 30.22 -0.90
N ASN A 11 -2.79 31.32 -1.06
CA ASN A 11 -2.90 32.50 -0.18
C ASN A 11 -4.24 33.22 -0.32
N SER A 12 -4.98 33.00 -1.42
CA SER A 12 -6.37 33.46 -1.56
C SER A 12 -7.42 32.56 -0.90
N GLY A 13 -7.01 31.59 -0.08
CA GLY A 13 -7.91 30.66 0.62
C GLY A 13 -8.51 29.59 -0.27
N LYS A 14 -7.84 29.25 -1.39
CA LYS A 14 -8.28 28.21 -2.32
C LYS A 14 -7.61 26.87 -2.02
N ASN A 15 -8.29 25.78 -2.37
CA ASN A 15 -7.89 24.42 -2.09
C ASN A 15 -7.18 23.77 -3.27
N ILE A 16 -6.19 22.91 -2.99
CA ILE A 16 -5.41 22.20 -4.02
C ILE A 16 -5.29 20.73 -3.65
N PHE A 17 -5.50 19.87 -4.65
CA PHE A 17 -5.00 18.49 -4.62
C PHE A 17 -3.71 18.43 -5.45
N MET A 18 -2.65 17.83 -4.89
CA MET A 18 -1.35 17.73 -5.55
C MET A 18 -0.81 16.29 -5.48
N ALA A 19 -0.35 15.78 -6.61
CA ALA A 19 0.37 14.51 -6.73
C ALA A 19 1.81 14.80 -7.18
N GLN A 20 2.79 14.71 -6.26
CA GLN A 20 4.17 15.12 -6.47
C GLN A 20 5.16 14.22 -5.74
N GLY A 21 5.88 13.37 -6.49
CA GLY A 21 7.04 12.65 -5.97
C GLY A 21 8.33 13.47 -6.06
N ALA A 22 9.37 13.08 -5.32
CA ALA A 22 10.68 13.74 -5.36
C ALA A 22 11.70 13.02 -6.23
N VAL A 23 11.34 11.89 -6.83
CA VAL A 23 12.22 11.06 -7.67
C VAL A 23 11.53 10.75 -8.99
N LEU A 24 12.17 11.06 -10.08
CA LEU A 24 11.74 10.67 -11.43
C LEU A 24 12.28 9.28 -11.75
N THR A 25 11.39 8.37 -12.10
CA THR A 25 11.72 6.97 -12.41
C THR A 25 11.61 6.70 -13.90
N ASP A 26 12.61 6.02 -14.45
CA ASP A 26 12.61 5.48 -15.80
C ASP A 26 12.73 3.95 -15.75
N MET A 27 11.63 3.28 -16.08
CA MET A 27 11.54 1.82 -16.03
C MET A 27 12.25 1.14 -17.20
N GLN A 28 12.48 1.84 -18.32
CA GLN A 28 13.14 1.25 -19.50
C GLN A 28 14.63 1.03 -19.22
N VAL A 29 15.27 1.98 -18.55
CA VAL A 29 16.69 1.89 -18.16
C VAL A 29 16.88 1.49 -16.70
N GLN A 30 15.80 1.24 -15.96
CA GLN A 30 15.78 0.87 -14.53
C GLN A 30 16.57 1.84 -13.65
N GLN A 31 16.44 3.12 -13.93
CA GLN A 31 17.12 4.19 -13.21
C GLN A 31 16.11 5.18 -12.64
N ALA A 32 16.56 5.88 -11.60
CA ALA A 32 15.79 6.97 -11.04
C ALA A 32 16.71 8.11 -10.61
N ASN A 33 16.20 9.33 -10.71
CA ASN A 33 16.94 10.54 -10.41
C ASN A 33 16.12 11.49 -9.53
N PRO A 34 16.72 12.12 -8.51
CA PRO A 34 16.05 13.11 -7.70
C PRO A 34 15.61 14.32 -8.55
N ILE A 35 14.41 14.79 -8.30
CA ILE A 35 13.88 16.00 -8.93
C ILE A 35 14.40 17.23 -8.18
N ASN A 36 14.89 18.22 -8.93
CA ASN A 36 15.25 19.54 -8.40
C ASN A 36 14.20 20.56 -8.88
N SER A 37 13.33 20.98 -7.96
CA SER A 37 12.26 21.93 -8.27
C SER A 37 11.98 22.82 -7.07
N ASN A 38 11.63 24.07 -7.32
CA ASN A 38 11.22 25.00 -6.28
C ASN A 38 9.88 24.66 -5.65
N ILE A 39 9.12 23.70 -6.22
CA ILE A 39 7.88 23.19 -5.61
C ILE A 39 8.11 22.63 -4.22
N PHE A 40 9.27 21.99 -3.98
CA PHE A 40 9.61 21.44 -2.67
C PHE A 40 9.81 22.51 -1.61
N SER A 41 10.33 23.69 -2.01
CA SER A 41 10.44 24.85 -1.11
C SER A 41 9.07 25.43 -0.77
N LEU A 42 8.15 25.46 -1.73
CA LEU A 42 6.77 25.87 -1.49
C LEU A 42 6.04 24.88 -0.57
N LEU A 43 6.15 23.56 -0.82
CA LEU A 43 5.53 22.54 0.04
C LEU A 43 6.07 22.61 1.47
N LYS A 44 7.39 22.85 1.62
CA LYS A 44 7.99 23.06 2.93
C LYS A 44 7.42 24.28 3.65
N SER A 45 7.15 25.41 2.95
CA SER A 45 6.52 26.57 3.61
C SER A 45 5.09 26.28 4.07
N TYR A 46 4.45 25.24 3.53
CA TYR A 46 3.16 24.72 3.97
C TYR A 46 3.28 23.57 4.97
N GLY A 47 4.46 23.32 5.53
CA GLY A 47 4.70 22.30 6.55
C GLY A 47 4.84 20.87 6.01
N LEU A 48 4.94 20.69 4.69
CA LEU A 48 5.07 19.37 4.05
C LEU A 48 6.45 19.23 3.38
N ILE A 49 7.31 18.40 3.94
CA ILE A 49 8.65 18.15 3.42
C ILE A 49 8.65 16.83 2.68
N ILE A 50 8.92 16.84 1.37
CA ILE A 50 9.12 15.61 0.59
C ILE A 50 10.60 15.30 0.52
N ASN A 51 11.00 14.14 1.03
CA ASN A 51 12.37 13.65 0.98
C ASN A 51 12.72 13.12 -0.42
N LYS A 52 13.96 13.33 -0.87
CA LYS A 52 14.48 12.80 -2.14
C LYS A 52 14.84 11.32 -2.00
N ASN A 53 13.84 10.51 -1.73
CA ASN A 53 13.95 9.07 -1.54
C ASN A 53 12.77 8.35 -2.18
N LEU A 54 12.82 7.02 -2.24
CA LEU A 54 11.70 6.15 -2.59
C LEU A 54 11.33 5.32 -1.37
N VAL A 55 10.04 5.28 -1.07
CA VAL A 55 9.46 4.40 -0.06
C VAL A 55 9.16 3.05 -0.71
N LEU A 56 9.65 1.98 -0.08
CA LEU A 56 9.43 0.59 -0.45
C LEU A 56 8.58 -0.08 0.62
N ASP A 57 7.70 -1.00 0.22
CA ASP A 57 6.85 -1.73 1.16
C ASP A 57 6.72 -3.20 0.76
N LYS A 58 6.65 -4.11 1.75
CA LYS A 58 6.33 -5.53 1.50
C LYS A 58 4.88 -5.72 1.06
N SER A 59 3.96 -4.86 1.52
CA SER A 59 2.61 -4.78 0.98
C SER A 59 2.67 -4.05 -0.36
N CYS A 60 2.80 -4.78 -1.46
CA CYS A 60 3.08 -4.18 -2.76
C CYS A 60 2.42 -4.92 -3.93
N GLY A 61 2.31 -4.22 -5.04
CA GLY A 61 1.91 -4.78 -6.32
C GLY A 61 2.95 -5.73 -6.91
N ARG A 62 2.58 -6.38 -8.03
CA ARG A 62 3.44 -7.32 -8.75
C ARG A 62 3.70 -6.82 -10.16
N VAL A 63 4.92 -7.06 -10.64
CA VAL A 63 5.32 -6.81 -12.03
C VAL A 63 5.64 -8.13 -12.73
N GLN A 64 5.41 -8.18 -14.03
CA GLN A 64 5.79 -9.32 -14.85
C GLN A 64 7.27 -9.21 -15.25
N VAL A 65 8.07 -10.16 -14.80
CA VAL A 65 9.50 -10.23 -15.13
C VAL A 65 9.73 -11.40 -16.05
N GLN A 66 10.37 -11.12 -17.20
CA GLN A 66 10.76 -12.18 -18.12
C GLN A 66 11.97 -12.94 -17.56
N GLN A 67 11.77 -14.22 -17.24
CA GLN A 67 12.84 -15.11 -16.80
C GLN A 67 13.12 -16.16 -17.88
N GLN A 68 14.40 -16.43 -18.11
CA GLN A 68 14.83 -17.50 -19.00
C GLN A 68 15.11 -18.76 -18.17
N MET A 69 14.32 -19.80 -18.39
CA MET A 69 14.52 -21.13 -17.82
C MET A 69 14.93 -22.11 -18.90
N GLY A 70 16.25 -22.26 -19.10
CA GLY A 70 16.80 -23.03 -20.21
C GLY A 70 16.49 -22.39 -21.56
N PHE A 71 15.73 -23.09 -22.41
CA PHE A 71 15.33 -22.61 -23.75
C PHE A 71 13.97 -21.88 -23.75
N ILE A 72 13.26 -21.82 -22.62
CA ILE A 72 11.93 -21.24 -22.52
C ILE A 72 12.03 -19.88 -21.84
N ARG A 73 11.36 -18.87 -22.39
CA ARG A 73 11.15 -17.57 -21.76
C ARG A 73 9.74 -17.54 -21.15
N MET A 74 9.65 -17.27 -19.87
CA MET A 74 8.39 -17.19 -19.15
C MET A 74 8.26 -15.84 -18.44
N ASN A 75 7.07 -15.26 -18.44
CA ASN A 75 6.76 -14.12 -17.63
C ASN A 75 6.35 -14.61 -16.23
N VAL A 76 7.12 -14.23 -15.21
CA VAL A 76 6.87 -14.62 -13.83
C VAL A 76 6.44 -13.38 -13.05
N PRO A 77 5.28 -13.40 -12.37
CA PRO A 77 4.88 -12.31 -11.50
C PRO A 77 5.82 -12.25 -10.29
N MET A 78 6.43 -11.08 -10.07
CA MET A 78 7.35 -10.82 -8.96
C MET A 78 6.83 -9.64 -8.14
N GLU A 79 6.86 -9.75 -6.83
CA GLU A 79 6.55 -8.65 -5.93
C GLU A 79 7.49 -7.48 -6.20
N TYR A 80 6.93 -6.26 -6.20
CA TYR A 80 7.68 -5.08 -6.54
C TYR A 80 7.46 -3.99 -5.50
N PRO A 81 8.29 -3.94 -4.44
CA PRO A 81 8.14 -3.06 -3.29
C PRO A 81 8.08 -1.55 -3.60
N PHE A 82 8.42 -1.13 -4.81
CA PHE A 82 8.28 0.24 -5.30
C PHE A 82 6.84 0.63 -5.66
N LEU A 83 5.91 -0.32 -5.60
CA LEU A 83 4.48 -0.12 -5.84
C LEU A 83 3.69 -0.45 -4.56
N PRO A 84 3.84 0.32 -3.49
CA PRO A 84 3.14 0.06 -2.23
C PRO A 84 1.63 0.02 -2.38
N ILE A 85 1.00 -0.92 -1.70
CA ILE A 85 -0.44 -0.99 -1.47
C ILE A 85 -0.67 -0.55 -0.03
N ILE A 86 -1.14 0.67 0.12
CA ILE A 86 -1.36 1.33 1.40
C ILE A 86 -2.69 0.86 1.98
N LYS A 87 -2.66 0.47 3.26
CA LYS A 87 -3.84 0.05 4.04
C LYS A 87 -3.90 0.75 5.40
N ASP A 88 -2.90 1.56 5.72
CA ASP A 88 -2.80 2.31 6.96
C ASP A 88 -3.25 3.75 6.72
N PHE A 89 -4.46 4.06 7.19
CA PHE A 89 -5.15 5.34 7.03
C PHE A 89 -5.36 6.01 8.37
N ASN A 90 -5.34 7.33 8.39
CA ASN A 90 -5.73 8.11 9.55
C ASN A 90 -7.27 8.20 9.65
N ASP A 91 -7.86 7.36 10.47
CA ASP A 91 -9.32 7.25 10.64
C ASP A 91 -9.98 8.54 11.13
N GLN A 92 -9.21 9.52 11.62
CA GLN A 92 -9.74 10.81 12.05
C GLN A 92 -9.99 11.77 10.88
N GLU A 93 -9.42 11.48 9.71
CA GLU A 93 -9.51 12.33 8.53
C GLU A 93 -10.59 11.82 7.57
N LEU A 94 -11.62 12.65 7.37
CA LEU A 94 -12.79 12.29 6.56
C LEU A 94 -12.44 11.93 5.11
N VAL A 95 -11.41 12.55 4.55
CA VAL A 95 -11.00 12.37 3.15
C VAL A 95 -10.58 10.92 2.84
N VAL A 96 -10.12 10.17 3.82
CA VAL A 96 -9.73 8.76 3.69
C VAL A 96 -10.81 7.80 4.21
N SER A 97 -11.97 8.32 4.64
CA SER A 97 -13.05 7.49 5.16
C SER A 97 -13.60 6.51 4.11
N GLY A 98 -13.78 5.25 4.54
CA GLY A 98 -14.31 4.18 3.70
C GLY A 98 -13.30 3.60 2.71
N LEU A 99 -12.05 4.03 2.72
CA LEU A 99 -11.01 3.43 1.89
C LEU A 99 -10.46 2.17 2.57
N GLU A 100 -10.24 1.13 1.78
CA GLU A 100 -9.62 -0.12 2.24
C GLU A 100 -8.15 -0.20 1.81
N GLN A 101 -7.83 0.34 0.65
CA GLN A 101 -6.46 0.40 0.14
C GLN A 101 -6.30 1.52 -0.88
N ILE A 102 -5.06 1.99 -1.05
CA ILE A 102 -4.61 2.89 -2.12
C ILE A 102 -3.33 2.33 -2.71
N HIS A 103 -3.18 2.40 -4.01
CA HIS A 103 -1.96 2.02 -4.71
C HIS A 103 -1.14 3.26 -5.05
N VAL A 104 0.13 3.27 -4.66
CA VAL A 104 1.06 4.35 -5.01
C VAL A 104 2.26 3.81 -5.79
N PHE A 105 2.80 4.65 -6.67
CA PHE A 105 3.82 4.28 -7.64
C PHE A 105 5.09 5.10 -7.38
N PHE A 106 6.13 4.45 -6.86
CA PHE A 106 7.41 5.10 -6.55
C PHE A 106 7.25 6.32 -5.63
N PRO A 107 6.50 6.19 -4.52
CA PRO A 107 6.26 7.31 -3.63
C PRO A 107 7.53 7.73 -2.90
N SER A 108 7.58 9.01 -2.52
CA SER A 108 8.60 9.58 -1.65
C SER A 108 8.06 9.76 -0.24
N GLU A 109 8.92 9.74 0.76
CA GLU A 109 8.52 10.00 2.14
C GLU A 109 8.15 11.47 2.34
N ILE A 110 7.02 11.71 2.99
CA ILE A 110 6.63 13.02 3.49
C ILE A 110 6.99 13.10 4.97
N VAL A 111 7.62 14.21 5.37
CA VAL A 111 7.86 14.55 6.76
C VAL A 111 7.03 15.79 7.09
N LEU A 112 6.25 15.71 8.15
CA LEU A 112 5.45 16.82 8.63
C LEU A 112 6.35 17.75 9.44
N ASP A 113 6.41 19.04 9.06
CA ASP A 113 7.12 20.04 9.83
C ASP A 113 6.24 20.48 11.00
N THR A 114 6.66 20.17 12.21
CA THR A 114 5.94 20.55 13.45
C THR A 114 6.23 22.00 13.88
N LEU A 115 7.26 22.62 13.32
CA LEU A 115 7.58 24.02 13.52
C LEU A 115 6.84 24.85 12.48
N LEU A 116 5.52 24.93 12.64
CA LEU A 116 4.65 25.61 11.69
C LEU A 116 4.92 27.11 11.67
N SER A 117 4.87 27.68 10.47
CA SER A 117 4.83 29.14 10.31
C SER A 117 3.45 29.71 10.70
N ASP A 118 3.34 31.01 10.93
CA ASP A 118 2.06 31.67 11.22
C ASP A 118 1.02 31.50 10.09
N GLU A 119 1.47 31.08 8.90
CA GLU A 119 0.62 30.84 7.73
C GLU A 119 -0.05 29.46 7.75
N VAL A 120 0.40 28.51 8.60
CA VAL A 120 -0.07 27.14 8.65
C VAL A 120 -0.74 26.84 9.97
N ILE A 121 -2.04 26.50 9.94
CA ILE A 121 -2.81 26.14 11.15
C ILE A 121 -2.48 24.72 11.61
N GLY A 122 -2.22 23.81 10.67
CA GLY A 122 -1.93 22.44 11.00
C GLY A 122 -1.57 21.58 9.79
N VAL A 123 -0.80 20.53 10.07
CA VAL A 123 -0.46 19.47 9.11
C VAL A 123 -0.87 18.14 9.71
N THR A 124 -1.35 17.22 8.86
CA THR A 124 -1.78 15.89 9.29
C THR A 124 -1.39 14.85 8.25
N ASP A 125 -1.06 13.65 8.70
CA ASP A 125 -0.92 12.49 7.83
C ASP A 125 -2.31 11.99 7.40
N LEU A 126 -2.40 11.49 6.19
CA LEU A 126 -3.62 10.88 5.67
C LEU A 126 -3.45 9.37 5.57
N PHE A 127 -2.29 8.93 5.10
CA PHE A 127 -1.99 7.52 4.97
C PHE A 127 -0.48 7.25 4.89
N SER A 128 -0.10 6.06 5.31
CA SER A 128 1.29 5.65 5.47
C SER A 128 1.55 4.24 4.91
N SER A 129 2.81 3.95 4.63
CA SER A 129 3.27 2.59 4.34
C SER A 129 3.14 1.68 5.56
N SER A 130 3.26 0.38 5.38
CA SER A 130 3.25 -0.56 6.49
C SER A 130 4.53 -0.46 7.36
N ASN A 131 4.50 -1.12 8.52
CA ASN A 131 5.69 -1.28 9.39
C ASN A 131 6.73 -2.28 8.83
N LYS A 132 6.53 -2.77 7.60
CA LYS A 132 7.47 -3.60 6.84
C LYS A 132 7.94 -2.83 5.61
N SER A 133 8.24 -1.56 5.80
CA SER A 133 8.69 -0.65 4.76
C SER A 133 10.22 -0.45 4.81
N GLY A 134 10.71 0.33 3.87
CA GLY A 134 12.09 0.75 3.78
C GLY A 134 12.25 1.99 2.93
N ILE A 135 13.42 2.61 3.00
CA ILE A 135 13.76 3.80 2.22
C ILE A 135 14.94 3.48 1.32
N MET A 136 14.84 3.89 0.06
CA MET A 136 15.96 3.97 -0.87
C MET A 136 16.31 5.43 -1.13
N ALA A 137 17.54 5.83 -0.79
CA ALA A 137 18.05 7.18 -0.96
C ALA A 137 19.47 7.19 -1.52
N GLY A 138 19.87 8.29 -2.14
CA GLY A 138 21.20 8.51 -2.69
C GLY A 138 21.46 7.75 -3.99
N ARG A 139 21.49 6.44 -3.97
CA ARG A 139 21.61 5.59 -5.15
C ARG A 139 20.30 4.85 -5.40
N PHE A 140 19.76 4.99 -6.59
CA PHE A 140 18.51 4.36 -6.97
C PHE A 140 18.75 3.14 -7.87
N MET A 141 18.15 2.01 -7.51
CA MET A 141 18.22 0.75 -8.24
C MET A 141 16.80 0.17 -8.35
N LEU A 142 16.21 0.22 -9.53
CA LEU A 142 14.81 -0.19 -9.74
C LEU A 142 14.64 -1.68 -10.11
N SER A 143 15.72 -2.48 -10.05
CA SER A 143 15.63 -3.91 -10.31
C SER A 143 14.67 -4.59 -9.32
N PRO A 144 13.71 -5.40 -9.79
CA PRO A 144 12.82 -6.17 -8.92
C PRO A 144 13.51 -7.37 -8.26
N ASP A 145 14.67 -7.80 -8.73
CA ASP A 145 15.40 -8.94 -8.20
C ASP A 145 16.15 -8.57 -6.90
N PRO A 146 15.79 -9.16 -5.73
CA PRO A 146 16.47 -8.90 -4.46
C PRO A 146 17.96 -9.25 -4.47
N LYS A 147 18.42 -10.13 -5.36
CA LYS A 147 19.85 -10.46 -5.50
C LYS A 147 20.65 -9.29 -6.08
N ASN A 148 20.01 -8.51 -6.95
CA ASN A 148 20.61 -7.36 -7.61
C ASN A 148 20.27 -6.03 -6.92
N ASN A 149 19.33 -6.04 -5.95
CA ASN A 149 18.88 -4.85 -5.25
C ASN A 149 18.86 -5.09 -3.73
N PRO A 150 19.92 -4.73 -3.02
CA PRO A 150 20.04 -4.97 -1.57
C PRO A 150 19.00 -4.22 -0.73
N PHE A 151 18.42 -3.13 -1.24
CA PHE A 151 17.36 -2.39 -0.54
C PHE A 151 16.08 -3.22 -0.35
N LEU A 152 15.84 -4.22 -1.20
CA LEU A 152 14.67 -5.10 -1.10
C LEU A 152 14.81 -6.19 -0.02
N GLN A 153 16.00 -6.35 0.56
CA GLN A 153 16.27 -7.41 1.56
C GLN A 153 15.86 -7.02 2.98
N ASN A 154 15.87 -5.72 3.30
CA ASN A 154 15.67 -5.21 4.67
C ASN A 154 14.51 -4.20 4.75
N LEU A 155 13.29 -4.69 4.49
CA LEU A 155 12.07 -3.90 4.63
C LEU A 155 11.47 -4.13 6.03
N ASN A 156 12.08 -3.54 7.06
CA ASN A 156 11.71 -3.67 8.47
C ASN A 156 11.74 -2.33 9.20
N GLN A 157 11.63 -1.23 8.49
CA GLN A 157 11.58 0.12 9.07
C GLN A 157 10.13 0.46 9.46
N ASP A 158 9.99 1.48 10.30
CA ASP A 158 8.70 2.04 10.66
C ASP A 158 7.96 2.58 9.43
N SER A 159 6.65 2.72 9.55
CA SER A 159 5.79 3.28 8.51
C SER A 159 6.26 4.67 8.05
N LYS A 160 6.04 4.98 6.77
CA LYS A 160 6.43 6.24 6.13
C LYS A 160 5.19 6.92 5.58
N ILE A 161 5.00 8.18 5.92
CA ILE A 161 3.89 8.97 5.41
C ILE A 161 4.09 9.19 3.90
N VAL A 162 3.07 8.88 3.10
CA VAL A 162 3.06 9.06 1.64
C VAL A 162 1.86 9.88 1.16
N GLY A 163 0.93 10.19 2.07
CA GLY A 163 -0.17 11.11 1.85
C GLY A 163 -0.37 12.00 3.07
N ALA A 164 -0.53 13.31 2.86
CA ALA A 164 -0.66 14.28 3.93
C ALA A 164 -1.54 15.47 3.52
N ALA A 165 -2.05 16.19 4.50
CA ALA A 165 -2.79 17.44 4.29
C ALA A 165 -2.17 18.58 5.10
N SER A 166 -2.30 19.80 4.56
CA SER A 166 -1.92 21.05 5.23
C SER A 166 -3.08 22.03 5.19
N ARG A 167 -3.37 22.66 6.30
CA ARG A 167 -4.42 23.68 6.45
C ARG A 167 -3.79 25.03 6.72
N LEU A 168 -4.09 26.01 5.88
CA LEU A 168 -3.53 27.36 5.96
C LEU A 168 -4.42 28.31 6.77
N ALA A 169 -3.81 29.33 7.38
CA ALA A 169 -4.51 30.39 8.11
C ALA A 169 -5.46 31.20 7.19
N THR A 170 -5.21 31.21 5.90
CA THR A 170 -6.07 31.84 4.89
C THR A 170 -7.36 31.06 4.60
N GLY A 171 -7.50 29.84 5.17
CA GLY A 171 -8.61 28.91 4.92
C GLY A 171 -8.37 27.97 3.75
N GLY A 172 -7.25 28.08 3.03
CA GLY A 172 -6.87 27.14 1.97
C GLY A 172 -6.40 25.81 2.53
N GLU A 173 -6.73 24.72 1.84
CA GLU A 173 -6.30 23.36 2.19
C GLU A 173 -5.52 22.73 1.02
N LEU A 174 -4.43 22.04 1.35
CA LEU A 174 -3.60 21.28 0.42
C LEU A 174 -3.63 19.81 0.79
N ILE A 175 -4.08 18.94 -0.12
CA ILE A 175 -3.92 17.49 -0.03
C ILE A 175 -2.76 17.10 -0.95
N LEU A 176 -1.76 16.40 -0.39
CA LEU A 176 -0.57 15.96 -1.08
C LEU A 176 -0.45 14.45 -1.08
N VAL A 177 -0.29 13.85 -2.25
CA VAL A 177 0.17 12.47 -2.45
C VAL A 177 1.59 12.52 -2.99
N SER A 178 2.53 11.81 -2.37
CA SER A 178 3.95 11.85 -2.75
C SER A 178 4.31 10.96 -3.96
N ASP A 179 3.40 10.86 -4.91
CA ASP A 179 3.50 10.03 -6.11
C ASP A 179 3.13 10.84 -7.36
N SER A 180 4.11 11.09 -8.23
CA SER A 180 3.87 11.84 -9.48
C SER A 180 3.04 11.09 -10.52
N LYS A 181 2.87 9.76 -10.36
CA LYS A 181 2.08 8.91 -11.25
C LYS A 181 0.66 8.67 -10.74
N PHE A 182 0.33 9.19 -9.57
CA PHE A 182 -0.99 8.98 -8.95
C PHE A 182 -2.15 9.43 -9.85
N LEU A 183 -1.98 10.52 -10.58
CA LEU A 183 -2.97 11.06 -11.52
C LEU A 183 -2.72 10.63 -12.99
N ALA A 184 -1.82 9.70 -13.25
CA ALA A 184 -1.55 9.24 -14.60
C ALA A 184 -2.56 8.15 -15.02
N ASP A 185 -3.07 8.23 -16.25
CA ASP A 185 -4.08 7.31 -16.78
C ASP A 185 -3.57 5.87 -16.89
N ASP A 186 -2.27 5.71 -17.14
CA ASP A 186 -1.59 4.41 -17.26
C ASP A 186 -1.06 3.88 -15.92
N ALA A 187 -1.34 4.55 -14.82
CA ALA A 187 -0.91 4.20 -13.48
C ALA A 187 -2.03 4.39 -12.45
N GLY A 188 -1.94 5.39 -11.59
CA GLY A 188 -2.83 5.57 -10.45
C GLY A 188 -4.31 5.74 -10.82
N MET A 189 -4.62 6.46 -11.91
CA MET A 189 -5.99 6.66 -12.36
C MET A 189 -6.67 5.40 -12.93
N SER A 190 -5.90 4.40 -13.33
CA SER A 190 -6.44 3.12 -13.80
C SER A 190 -6.96 2.22 -12.66
N ILE A 191 -6.72 2.60 -11.41
CA ILE A 191 -7.04 1.82 -10.21
C ILE A 191 -8.30 2.37 -9.57
N PRO A 192 -9.37 1.56 -9.45
CA PRO A 192 -10.67 2.03 -8.92
C PRO A 192 -10.58 2.60 -7.51
N GLU A 193 -9.78 2.02 -6.63
CA GLU A 193 -9.61 2.46 -5.25
C GLU A 193 -8.97 3.86 -5.18
N ASN A 194 -8.00 4.14 -6.05
CA ASN A 194 -7.40 5.47 -6.16
C ASN A 194 -8.40 6.52 -6.64
N MET A 195 -9.31 6.12 -7.55
CA MET A 195 -10.40 6.99 -8.01
C MET A 195 -11.36 7.35 -6.88
N VAL A 196 -11.67 6.40 -6.00
CA VAL A 196 -12.50 6.67 -4.82
C VAL A 196 -11.84 7.72 -3.93
N PHE A 197 -10.54 7.55 -3.64
CA PHE A 197 -9.79 8.56 -2.87
C PHE A 197 -9.77 9.93 -3.55
N LEU A 198 -9.52 9.98 -4.85
CA LEU A 198 -9.50 11.24 -5.60
C LEU A 198 -10.86 11.94 -5.53
N MET A 199 -11.96 11.19 -5.70
CA MET A 199 -13.32 11.74 -5.58
C MET A 199 -13.60 12.25 -4.16
N ASN A 200 -13.18 11.50 -3.13
CA ASN A 200 -13.27 11.95 -1.74
C ASN A 200 -12.47 13.25 -1.52
N ALA A 201 -11.27 13.33 -2.07
CA ALA A 201 -10.41 14.52 -1.94
C ALA A 201 -11.04 15.75 -2.64
N ILE A 202 -11.63 15.56 -3.83
CA ILE A 202 -12.34 16.62 -4.55
C ILE A 202 -13.56 17.10 -3.75
N ASP A 203 -14.40 16.18 -3.30
CA ASP A 203 -15.60 16.53 -2.53
C ASP A 203 -15.23 17.20 -1.20
N TYR A 204 -14.18 16.72 -0.53
CA TYR A 204 -13.65 17.32 0.69
C TYR A 204 -13.18 18.76 0.46
N LEU A 205 -12.36 18.99 -0.57
CA LEU A 205 -11.83 20.30 -0.92
C LEU A 205 -12.91 21.26 -1.48
N ALA A 206 -14.00 20.70 -2.04
CA ALA A 206 -15.17 21.47 -2.46
C ALA A 206 -16.12 21.83 -1.28
N GLY A 207 -15.90 21.22 -0.11
CA GLY A 207 -16.78 21.41 1.08
C GLY A 207 -17.98 20.48 1.14
N GLU A 208 -18.12 19.54 0.18
CA GLU A 208 -19.24 18.60 0.04
C GLU A 208 -19.01 17.33 0.90
N LYS A 209 -18.80 17.50 2.20
CA LYS A 209 -18.36 16.42 3.11
C LYS A 209 -19.40 15.30 3.26
N GLU A 210 -20.68 15.58 3.06
CA GLU A 210 -21.78 14.59 3.11
C GLU A 210 -21.65 13.55 2.00
N LEU A 211 -21.12 13.90 0.82
CA LEU A 211 -20.93 12.96 -0.29
C LEU A 211 -19.93 11.86 0.05
N ILE A 212 -18.89 12.18 0.82
CA ILE A 212 -17.90 11.21 1.28
C ILE A 212 -18.57 10.17 2.19
N ALA A 213 -19.40 10.64 3.14
CA ALA A 213 -20.11 9.76 4.07
C ALA A 213 -21.12 8.83 3.36
N LEU A 214 -21.71 9.26 2.26
CA LEU A 214 -22.57 8.41 1.42
C LEU A 214 -21.76 7.36 0.67
N ARG A 215 -20.65 7.76 0.04
CA ARG A 215 -19.78 6.86 -0.74
C ARG A 215 -19.14 5.79 0.15
N SER A 216 -18.71 6.13 1.36
CA SER A 216 -18.10 5.17 2.29
C SER A 216 -19.04 4.04 2.71
N ARG A 217 -20.37 4.24 2.61
CA ARG A 217 -21.37 3.20 2.92
C ARG A 217 -21.60 2.23 1.75
N GLU A 218 -21.30 2.65 0.52
CA GLU A 218 -21.51 1.83 -0.70
C GLU A 218 -20.32 0.93 -1.02
N ILE A 219 -19.15 1.18 -0.44
CA ILE A 219 -17.97 0.36 -0.66
C ILE A 219 -18.11 -0.94 0.14
N THR A 220 -18.74 -1.95 -0.50
CA THR A 220 -18.93 -3.29 0.09
C THR A 220 -17.89 -4.31 -0.41
N ASN A 221 -16.97 -3.90 -1.24
CA ASN A 221 -15.99 -4.80 -1.83
C ASN A 221 -14.74 -4.89 -0.91
N ARG A 222 -14.89 -5.64 0.21
CA ARG A 222 -13.77 -5.87 1.13
C ARG A 222 -12.80 -6.86 0.50
N PRO A 223 -11.56 -6.47 0.18
CA PRO A 223 -10.54 -7.43 -0.20
C PRO A 223 -10.34 -8.45 0.94
N LEU A 224 -10.13 -9.71 0.56
CA LEU A 224 -9.82 -10.73 1.56
C LEU A 224 -8.45 -10.43 2.18
N ASP A 225 -8.35 -10.51 3.50
CA ASP A 225 -7.09 -10.36 4.19
C ASP A 225 -6.05 -11.36 3.68
N GLU A 226 -4.86 -10.88 3.39
CA GLU A 226 -3.76 -11.75 2.99
C GLU A 226 -3.34 -12.62 4.18
N ILE A 227 -3.52 -13.93 4.02
CA ILE A 227 -3.08 -14.90 5.03
C ILE A 227 -1.57 -15.09 4.88
N GLU A 228 -0.85 -14.94 5.97
CA GLU A 228 0.60 -15.19 6.06
C GLU A 228 0.95 -16.56 5.46
N ASP A 229 2.00 -16.62 4.65
CA ASP A 229 2.40 -17.82 3.91
C ASP A 229 2.59 -19.06 4.79
N GLY A 230 3.07 -18.87 6.03
CA GLY A 230 3.16 -19.95 7.03
C GLY A 230 1.80 -20.51 7.43
N THR A 231 0.82 -19.68 7.65
CA THR A 231 -0.56 -20.05 7.99
C THR A 231 -1.27 -20.69 6.81
N ARG A 232 -1.08 -20.13 5.60
CA ARG A 232 -1.62 -20.70 4.35
C ARG A 232 -1.09 -22.12 4.10
N THR A 233 0.19 -22.36 4.33
CA THR A 233 0.81 -23.68 4.18
C THR A 233 0.28 -24.68 5.22
N ARG A 234 0.12 -24.27 6.49
CA ARG A 234 -0.48 -25.09 7.55
C ARG A 234 -1.91 -25.53 7.20
N TRP A 235 -2.74 -24.61 6.73
CA TRP A 235 -4.12 -24.95 6.32
C TRP A 235 -4.17 -25.87 5.11
N LYS A 236 -3.27 -25.71 4.12
CA LYS A 236 -3.15 -26.65 3.00
C LYS A 236 -2.86 -28.07 3.47
N TRP A 237 -1.86 -28.24 4.33
CA TRP A 237 -1.50 -29.55 4.88
C TRP A 237 -2.58 -30.11 5.79
N ALA A 238 -3.22 -29.30 6.61
CA ALA A 238 -4.35 -29.72 7.45
C ALA A 238 -5.48 -30.29 6.60
N ASN A 239 -5.89 -29.62 5.53
CA ASN A 239 -6.96 -30.07 4.64
C ASN A 239 -6.62 -31.38 3.90
N VAL A 240 -5.35 -31.65 3.62
CA VAL A 240 -4.93 -32.90 2.95
C VAL A 240 -4.81 -34.05 3.94
N LEU A 241 -4.22 -33.80 5.11
CA LEU A 241 -3.89 -34.87 6.08
C LEU A 241 -5.08 -35.24 6.99
N LEU A 242 -5.90 -34.26 7.37
CA LEU A 242 -6.97 -34.48 8.35
C LEU A 242 -8.03 -35.47 7.87
N PRO A 243 -8.55 -35.42 6.64
CA PRO A 243 -9.47 -36.43 6.14
C PRO A 243 -8.85 -37.84 6.10
N SER A 244 -7.60 -37.94 5.68
CA SER A 244 -6.87 -39.21 5.62
C SER A 244 -6.69 -39.83 7.00
N LEU A 245 -6.32 -39.03 8.01
CA LEU A 245 -6.18 -39.48 9.40
C LEU A 245 -7.50 -39.91 9.99
N ILE A 246 -8.61 -39.24 9.69
CA ILE A 246 -9.96 -39.62 10.14
C ILE A 246 -10.32 -40.99 9.57
N ILE A 247 -10.10 -41.22 8.27
CA ILE A 247 -10.41 -42.53 7.64
C ILE A 247 -9.58 -43.64 8.25
N VAL A 248 -8.28 -43.44 8.43
CA VAL A 248 -7.40 -44.41 9.08
C VAL A 248 -7.84 -44.68 10.53
N GLY A 249 -8.14 -43.61 11.29
CA GLY A 249 -8.63 -43.74 12.66
C GLY A 249 -9.94 -44.55 12.77
N LEU A 250 -10.90 -44.29 11.88
CA LEU A 250 -12.15 -45.04 11.80
C LEU A 250 -11.90 -46.49 11.40
N GLY A 251 -10.96 -46.75 10.50
CA GLY A 251 -10.55 -48.08 10.10
C GLY A 251 -9.97 -48.89 11.28
N PHE A 252 -9.08 -48.29 12.07
CA PHE A 252 -8.53 -48.92 13.28
C PHE A 252 -9.60 -49.16 14.34
N TYR A 253 -10.47 -48.18 14.58
CA TYR A 253 -11.58 -48.32 15.53
C TYR A 253 -12.51 -49.49 15.17
N ARG A 254 -12.88 -49.57 13.89
CA ARG A 254 -13.74 -50.64 13.38
C ARG A 254 -13.06 -52.01 13.47
N SER A 255 -11.80 -52.12 13.08
CA SER A 255 -10.99 -53.34 13.16
C SER A 255 -10.87 -53.86 14.61
N LYS A 256 -10.66 -52.93 15.57
CA LYS A 256 -10.61 -53.29 17.00
C LYS A 256 -11.92 -53.82 17.49
N ASN A 257 -13.05 -53.17 17.14
CA ASN A 257 -14.39 -53.63 17.54
C ASN A 257 -14.77 -54.98 16.92
N GLU A 258 -14.37 -55.27 15.69
CA GLU A 258 -14.60 -56.55 15.05
C GLU A 258 -13.80 -57.68 15.71
N LYS A 259 -12.53 -57.43 16.08
CA LYS A 259 -11.73 -58.41 16.86
C LYS A 259 -12.35 -58.69 18.21
N THR A 260 -12.78 -57.67 18.96
CA THR A 260 -13.45 -57.86 20.26
C THR A 260 -14.74 -58.66 20.12
N LYS A 261 -15.54 -58.42 19.08
CA LYS A 261 -16.74 -59.22 18.81
C LYS A 261 -16.40 -60.66 18.45
N ALA A 262 -15.35 -60.90 17.66
CA ALA A 262 -14.91 -62.25 17.32
C ALA A 262 -14.42 -63.04 18.55
N ASP A 263 -13.71 -62.37 19.47
CA ASP A 263 -13.22 -62.99 20.71
C ASP A 263 -14.37 -63.30 21.67
N ILE A 264 -15.40 -62.48 21.79
CA ILE A 264 -16.61 -62.73 22.57
C ILE A 264 -17.40 -63.93 21.99
N LEU A 265 -17.55 -63.98 20.66
CA LEU A 265 -18.23 -65.10 20.00
C LEU A 265 -17.49 -66.45 20.22
N LYS A 266 -16.17 -66.48 20.20
CA LYS A 266 -15.37 -67.65 20.52
C LYS A 266 -15.60 -68.12 21.94
N GLN A 267 -15.69 -67.23 22.93
CA GLN A 267 -15.97 -67.61 24.35
C GLN A 267 -17.38 -68.10 24.59
N ILE A 268 -18.34 -67.79 23.71
CA ILE A 268 -19.73 -68.27 23.87
C ILE A 268 -19.96 -69.68 23.22
N TYR A 269 -19.14 -70.03 22.22
CA TYR A 269 -19.31 -71.24 21.43
C TYR A 269 -18.24 -72.33 21.75
N GLU A 270 -17.29 -72.10 22.66
CA GLU A 270 -16.46 -73.08 23.32
C GLU A 270 -17.09 -73.44 24.72
#